data_c6b7fdd7e5b6371e418d96ff09c024f5
#
_entry.id   c6b7fdd7e5b6371e418d96ff09c024f5
#
_cell.length_a   1.000
_cell.length_b   1.000
_cell.length_c   1.000
_cell.angle_alpha   90.00
_cell.angle_beta   90.00
_cell.angle_gamma   90.00
#
_symmetry.space_group_name_H-M   'P 1'
#
loop_
_entity.id
_entity.type
_entity.pdbx_description
1 polymer ?
#
loop_
_entity_poly.entity_id
_entity_poly.type
_entity_poly.pdbx_seq_one_letter_code
_entity_poly.pdbx_strand_id
1 'polypeptide(L)'
;MADSLYRHTPTSLTLLRNEVGEQSEKLSSLFHGRLDNVHISGEYQVLALSLTKNTNILSCILQSQSAAPLDTDDFRLELTARNGCMDHRNTPTDSVFTCYLPFMQESANLEDIQVVHAGMNTLRLMENDDTRLRLIYQPSGKEIFDIPLTPYLLLSRNVETTYMPPQEYLDRQDRYNLIFFLSPTEDPQKPYICLQMQVNGWIIRINDAELDK
;
A
#
# COMPACT_ATOMS: atom_id res chain seq x y z
N MET A 1 27.07 -10.09 0.84
CA MET A 1 26.02 -9.94 1.88
C MET A 1 24.96 -9.09 1.25
N ALA A 2 23.75 -9.58 1.09
CA ALA A 2 22.64 -8.70 0.67
C ALA A 2 22.49 -7.66 1.78
N ASP A 3 22.57 -6.37 1.43
CA ASP A 3 22.34 -5.29 2.36
C ASP A 3 20.93 -5.47 2.92
N SER A 4 20.84 -5.63 4.22
CA SER A 4 19.54 -5.77 4.89
C SER A 4 18.79 -4.45 4.77
N LEU A 5 17.58 -4.48 4.20
CA LEU A 5 16.69 -3.31 4.13
C LEU A 5 16.18 -2.86 5.51
N TYR A 6 16.56 -3.59 6.57
CA TYR A 6 16.08 -3.36 7.92
C TYR A 6 17.23 -3.24 8.91
N ARG A 7 17.08 -2.31 9.85
CA ARG A 7 17.91 -2.21 11.04
C ARG A 7 17.15 -2.76 12.24
N HIS A 8 17.76 -3.67 12.99
CA HIS A 8 17.20 -4.27 14.19
C HIS A 8 17.89 -3.79 15.43
N THR A 9 17.12 -3.56 16.49
CA THR A 9 17.58 -3.44 17.87
C THR A 9 16.77 -4.42 18.72
N PRO A 10 17.14 -4.67 20.00
CA PRO A 10 16.33 -5.52 20.89
C PRO A 10 14.88 -5.04 21.07
N THR A 11 14.60 -3.77 20.81
CA THR A 11 13.30 -3.15 21.07
C THR A 11 12.62 -2.56 19.84
N SER A 12 13.28 -2.55 18.69
CA SER A 12 12.73 -1.93 17.47
C SER A 12 13.25 -2.55 16.18
N LEU A 13 12.47 -2.39 15.13
CA LEU A 13 12.82 -2.64 13.75
C LEU A 13 12.60 -1.35 12.96
N THR A 14 13.59 -0.93 12.19
CA THR A 14 13.51 0.27 11.33
C THR A 14 13.79 -0.09 9.90
N LEU A 15 12.93 0.34 8.98
CA LEU A 15 13.12 0.26 7.55
C LEU A 15 14.18 1.29 7.12
N LEU A 16 15.15 0.86 6.33
CA LEU A 16 16.13 1.77 5.74
C LEU A 16 15.50 2.51 4.56
N ARG A 17 15.73 3.81 4.52
CA ARG A 17 15.22 4.75 3.52
C ARG A 17 16.38 5.54 2.94
N ASN A 18 16.21 6.11 1.76
CA ASN A 18 17.17 7.06 1.22
C ASN A 18 17.18 8.38 2.03
N GLU A 19 18.02 9.33 1.65
CA GLU A 19 18.19 10.61 2.35
C GLU A 19 16.92 11.48 2.38
N VAL A 20 16.02 11.28 1.42
CA VAL A 20 14.74 12.02 1.33
C VAL A 20 13.56 11.23 1.95
N GLY A 21 13.83 10.08 2.58
CA GLY A 21 12.81 9.29 3.27
C GLY A 21 12.03 8.34 2.37
N GLU A 22 12.52 8.05 1.16
CA GLU A 22 11.88 7.16 0.19
C GLU A 22 12.41 5.74 0.28
N GLN A 23 11.54 4.79 -0.08
CA GLN A 23 11.83 3.37 -0.22
C GLN A 23 11.23 2.85 -1.52
N SER A 24 12.08 2.36 -2.44
CA SER A 24 11.69 1.86 -3.76
C SER A 24 12.12 0.42 -4.03
N GLU A 25 12.75 -0.23 -3.05
CA GLU A 25 13.19 -1.61 -3.22
C GLU A 25 12.10 -2.60 -2.82
N LYS A 26 12.10 -3.78 -3.44
CA LYS A 26 11.18 -4.86 -3.08
C LYS A 26 11.49 -5.38 -1.69
N LEU A 27 10.56 -5.21 -0.76
CA LEU A 27 10.70 -5.69 0.60
C LEU A 27 10.58 -7.23 0.67
N SER A 28 11.48 -7.86 1.42
CA SER A 28 11.33 -9.26 1.79
C SER A 28 10.19 -9.44 2.81
N SER A 29 9.58 -10.63 2.82
CA SER A 29 8.53 -10.95 3.80
C SER A 29 9.07 -10.85 5.22
N LEU A 30 8.41 -10.03 6.04
CA LEU A 30 8.74 -9.81 7.44
C LEU A 30 7.58 -10.30 8.30
N PHE A 31 7.90 -11.08 9.33
CA PHE A 31 6.92 -11.62 10.27
C PHE A 31 7.26 -11.20 11.69
N HIS A 32 6.23 -10.88 12.46
CA HIS A 32 6.33 -10.57 13.88
C HIS A 32 5.47 -11.54 14.68
N GLY A 33 6.03 -12.05 15.78
CA GLY A 33 5.29 -12.84 16.77
C GLY A 33 5.80 -12.51 18.15
N ARG A 34 4.92 -12.61 19.14
CA ARG A 34 5.22 -12.33 20.54
C ARG A 34 4.47 -13.26 21.46
N LEU A 35 5.16 -13.76 22.47
CA LEU A 35 4.56 -14.45 23.61
C LEU A 35 4.91 -13.70 24.88
N ASP A 36 3.90 -13.33 25.64
CA ASP A 36 4.05 -12.68 26.94
C ASP A 36 3.87 -13.68 28.07
N ASN A 37 4.49 -13.40 29.22
CA ASN A 37 4.30 -14.16 30.46
C ASN A 37 4.53 -15.67 30.32
N VAL A 38 5.53 -16.07 29.52
CA VAL A 38 5.88 -17.46 29.36
C VAL A 38 6.41 -17.98 30.70
N HIS A 39 5.65 -18.89 31.32
CA HIS A 39 6.11 -19.59 32.54
C HIS A 39 6.72 -20.93 32.11
N ILE A 40 8.01 -21.07 32.42
CA ILE A 40 8.72 -22.33 32.12
C ILE A 40 8.50 -23.28 33.31
N SER A 41 7.78 -24.36 33.06
CA SER A 41 7.51 -25.42 34.05
C SER A 41 7.88 -26.78 33.45
N GLY A 42 8.76 -27.50 34.15
CA GLY A 42 9.18 -28.85 33.76
C GLY A 42 10.32 -28.89 32.74
N GLU A 43 10.68 -30.13 32.32
CA GLU A 43 11.80 -30.39 31.42
C GLU A 43 11.44 -30.21 29.94
N TYR A 44 10.16 -30.22 29.61
CA TYR A 44 9.67 -30.10 28.22
C TYR A 44 8.40 -29.26 28.17
N GLN A 45 8.39 -28.28 27.24
CA GLN A 45 7.24 -27.42 27.00
C GLN A 45 7.11 -27.11 25.52
N VAL A 46 5.89 -27.20 24.99
CA VAL A 46 5.53 -26.76 23.62
C VAL A 46 4.82 -25.43 23.70
N LEU A 47 5.33 -24.44 22.97
CA LEU A 47 4.73 -23.12 22.87
C LEU A 47 4.24 -22.89 21.44
N ALA A 48 3.01 -22.43 21.28
CA ALA A 48 2.46 -21.99 20.00
C ALA A 48 2.61 -20.48 19.86
N LEU A 49 3.20 -20.03 18.76
CA LEU A 49 3.38 -18.61 18.43
C LEU A 49 2.64 -18.28 17.13
N SER A 50 1.69 -17.36 17.23
CA SER A 50 1.05 -16.78 16.04
C SER A 50 1.92 -15.68 15.45
N LEU A 51 2.05 -15.66 14.11
CA LEU A 51 2.83 -14.67 13.39
C LEU A 51 1.90 -13.74 12.60
N THR A 52 2.16 -12.44 12.70
CA THR A 52 1.59 -11.40 11.85
C THR A 52 2.59 -11.06 10.76
N LYS A 53 2.18 -11.04 9.50
CA LYS A 53 3.02 -10.60 8.41
C LYS A 53 3.05 -9.07 8.37
N ASN A 54 4.24 -8.50 8.42
CA ASN A 54 4.48 -7.06 8.50
C ASN A 54 4.82 -6.41 7.16
N THR A 55 4.67 -7.13 6.06
CA THR A 55 4.89 -6.58 4.71
C THR A 55 3.64 -6.79 3.87
N ASN A 56 3.19 -5.73 3.21
CA ASN A 56 2.06 -5.75 2.29
C ASN A 56 2.55 -5.55 0.86
N ILE A 57 1.83 -6.12 -0.10
CA ILE A 57 2.07 -5.97 -1.53
C ILE A 57 0.83 -5.34 -2.14
N LEU A 58 1.03 -4.25 -2.86
CA LEU A 58 0.00 -3.59 -3.64
C LEU A 58 0.34 -3.74 -5.12
N SER A 59 -0.59 -4.31 -5.89
CA SER A 59 -0.56 -4.34 -7.35
C SER A 59 -1.49 -3.24 -7.84
N CYS A 60 -0.92 -2.15 -8.33
CA CYS A 60 -1.66 -0.98 -8.79
C CYS A 60 -1.71 -0.97 -10.32
N ILE A 61 -2.89 -0.87 -10.90
CA ILE A 61 -3.12 -0.81 -12.34
C ILE A 61 -3.77 0.53 -12.66
N LEU A 62 -3.14 1.30 -13.54
CA LEU A 62 -3.73 2.50 -14.12
C LEU A 62 -4.29 2.13 -15.47
N GLN A 63 -5.58 2.31 -15.67
CA GLN A 63 -6.29 2.00 -16.90
C GLN A 63 -6.95 3.26 -17.45
N SER A 64 -6.66 3.62 -18.70
CA SER A 64 -7.40 4.69 -19.37
C SER A 64 -8.80 4.22 -19.77
N GLN A 65 -9.80 5.07 -19.57
CA GLN A 65 -11.15 4.86 -20.13
C GLN A 65 -11.22 5.22 -21.61
N SER A 66 -10.20 5.87 -22.15
CA SER A 66 -10.04 6.10 -23.59
C SER A 66 -9.12 5.02 -24.17
N ALA A 67 -9.20 4.82 -25.50
CA ALA A 67 -8.31 3.89 -26.20
C ALA A 67 -6.85 4.38 -26.30
N ALA A 68 -6.53 5.57 -25.79
CA ALA A 68 -5.17 6.11 -25.80
C ALA A 68 -4.29 5.35 -24.81
N PRO A 69 -3.10 4.88 -25.22
CA PRO A 69 -2.15 4.24 -24.31
C PRO A 69 -1.65 5.24 -23.27
N LEU A 70 -1.39 4.74 -22.06
CA LEU A 70 -0.74 5.51 -20.99
C LEU A 70 0.78 5.31 -21.08
N ASP A 71 1.54 6.41 -20.99
CA ASP A 71 2.98 6.34 -20.85
C ASP A 71 3.36 6.14 -19.38
N THR A 72 4.16 5.12 -19.10
CA THR A 72 4.61 4.81 -17.74
C THR A 72 5.37 5.96 -17.10
N ASP A 73 6.15 6.70 -17.88
CA ASP A 73 7.01 7.78 -17.38
C ASP A 73 6.21 9.04 -17.00
N ASP A 74 4.96 9.13 -17.45
CA ASP A 74 4.08 10.24 -17.10
C ASP A 74 3.51 10.15 -15.68
N PHE A 75 3.65 9.00 -15.02
CA PHE A 75 2.99 8.76 -13.73
C PHE A 75 3.99 8.47 -12.62
N ARG A 76 3.81 9.16 -11.49
CA ARG A 76 4.49 8.86 -10.24
C ARG A 76 3.45 8.45 -9.19
N LEU A 77 3.53 7.20 -8.76
CA LEU A 77 2.70 6.66 -7.69
C LEU A 77 3.49 6.69 -6.38
N GLU A 78 2.88 7.21 -5.32
CA GLU A 78 3.49 7.33 -3.99
C GLU A 78 2.54 6.83 -2.92
N LEU A 79 3.06 6.04 -1.98
CA LEU A 79 2.34 5.68 -0.76
C LEU A 79 3.10 6.22 0.44
N THR A 80 2.43 7.00 1.28
CA THR A 80 3.02 7.54 2.50
C THR A 80 2.35 6.95 3.74
N ALA A 81 3.16 6.51 4.71
CA ALA A 81 2.69 5.94 5.98
C ALA A 81 3.70 6.20 7.10
N ARG A 82 3.24 6.18 8.35
CA ARG A 82 4.11 6.32 9.55
C ARG A 82 4.50 4.99 10.15
N ASN A 83 4.78 4.01 9.32
CA ASN A 83 5.06 2.63 9.70
C ASN A 83 6.50 2.18 9.44
N GLY A 84 7.40 3.11 9.14
CA GLY A 84 8.81 2.81 8.85
C GLY A 84 9.61 2.34 10.08
N CYS A 85 9.11 2.53 11.29
CA CYS A 85 9.72 2.05 12.52
C CYS A 85 8.67 1.36 13.41
N MET A 86 8.97 0.15 13.85
CA MET A 86 8.11 -0.67 14.71
C MET A 86 8.80 -0.98 16.04
N ASP A 87 8.06 -0.96 17.14
CA ASP A 87 8.55 -1.43 18.42
C ASP A 87 8.42 -2.97 18.55
N HIS A 88 8.88 -3.51 19.68
CA HIS A 88 8.80 -4.94 20.01
C HIS A 88 7.34 -5.44 20.18
N ARG A 89 6.36 -4.56 20.26
CA ARG A 89 4.91 -4.89 20.31
C ARG A 89 4.25 -4.84 18.93
N ASN A 90 5.05 -4.63 17.87
CA ASN A 90 4.55 -4.46 16.52
C ASN A 90 3.71 -3.20 16.32
N THR A 91 4.00 -2.16 17.08
CA THR A 91 3.33 -0.86 17.01
C THR A 91 4.25 0.13 16.31
N PRO A 92 3.74 0.88 15.31
CA PRO A 92 4.52 1.95 14.70
C PRO A 92 4.93 3.01 15.72
N THR A 93 6.19 3.42 15.64
CA THR A 93 6.77 4.47 16.53
C THR A 93 7.31 5.65 15.73
N ASP A 94 7.21 5.59 14.40
CA ASP A 94 7.73 6.63 13.52
C ASP A 94 6.84 7.88 13.58
N SER A 95 7.45 9.05 13.83
CA SER A 95 6.78 10.35 13.75
C SER A 95 6.86 10.95 12.36
N VAL A 96 7.69 10.38 11.47
CA VAL A 96 7.94 10.85 10.12
C VAL A 96 7.35 9.87 9.11
N PHE A 97 6.75 10.40 8.05
CA PHE A 97 6.27 9.56 6.96
C PHE A 97 7.42 8.87 6.21
N THR A 98 7.22 7.60 5.91
CA THR A 98 7.99 6.89 4.88
C THR A 98 7.23 7.01 3.57
N CYS A 99 7.92 7.41 2.51
CA CYS A 99 7.38 7.43 1.15
C CYS A 99 7.79 6.15 0.44
N TYR A 100 6.84 5.26 0.19
CA TYR A 100 7.05 4.05 -0.59
C TYR A 100 6.77 4.35 -2.06
N LEU A 101 7.75 4.03 -2.91
CA LEU A 101 7.64 4.12 -4.36
C LEU A 101 7.49 2.72 -4.97
N PRO A 102 7.00 2.59 -6.21
CA PRO A 102 7.00 1.32 -6.90
C PRO A 102 8.40 0.71 -6.98
N PHE A 103 8.53 -0.58 -6.65
CA PHE A 103 9.74 -1.34 -6.94
C PHE A 103 9.76 -1.84 -8.40
N MET A 104 8.63 -1.77 -9.10
CA MET A 104 8.47 -1.97 -10.53
C MET A 104 7.33 -1.11 -11.06
N GLN A 105 7.48 -0.54 -12.24
CA GLN A 105 6.43 0.16 -12.98
C GLN A 105 6.66 -0.07 -14.46
N GLU A 106 5.68 -0.64 -15.15
CA GLU A 106 5.81 -1.05 -16.55
C GLU A 106 4.47 -0.99 -17.30
N SER A 107 4.54 -0.88 -18.63
CA SER A 107 3.38 -1.11 -19.48
C SER A 107 3.05 -2.59 -19.54
N ALA A 108 1.77 -2.93 -19.39
CA ALA A 108 1.27 -4.29 -19.48
C ALA A 108 -0.03 -4.33 -20.32
N ASN A 109 -0.38 -5.54 -20.79
CA ASN A 109 -1.68 -5.78 -21.43
C ASN A 109 -2.58 -6.56 -20.47
N LEU A 110 -3.76 -6.02 -20.22
CA LEU A 110 -4.82 -6.66 -19.47
C LEU A 110 -6.04 -6.81 -20.38
N GLU A 111 -6.37 -8.03 -20.79
CA GLU A 111 -7.50 -8.33 -21.67
C GLU A 111 -7.54 -7.41 -22.94
N ASP A 112 -6.41 -7.31 -23.62
CA ASP A 112 -6.19 -6.46 -24.80
C ASP A 112 -6.22 -4.93 -24.55
N ILE A 113 -6.27 -4.50 -23.28
CA ILE A 113 -6.16 -3.10 -22.88
C ILE A 113 -4.74 -2.83 -22.39
N GLN A 114 -4.08 -1.82 -22.94
CA GLN A 114 -2.79 -1.37 -22.45
C GLN A 114 -2.97 -0.57 -21.15
N VAL A 115 -2.25 -0.99 -20.11
CA VAL A 115 -2.30 -0.41 -18.78
C VAL A 115 -0.89 -0.08 -18.27
N VAL A 116 -0.79 0.77 -17.25
CA VAL A 116 0.42 0.91 -16.45
C VAL A 116 0.25 0.05 -15.20
N HIS A 117 1.15 -0.91 -15.00
CA HIS A 117 1.19 -1.76 -13.82
C HIS A 117 2.34 -1.34 -12.91
N ALA A 118 2.03 -1.02 -11.66
CA ALA A 118 3.00 -0.67 -10.63
C ALA A 118 2.91 -1.63 -9.44
N GLY A 119 4.04 -2.26 -9.09
CA GLY A 119 4.17 -3.08 -7.90
C GLY A 119 4.76 -2.28 -6.75
N MET A 120 4.08 -2.22 -5.62
CA MET A 120 4.50 -1.50 -4.42
C MET A 120 4.57 -2.44 -3.22
N ASN A 121 5.44 -2.11 -2.28
CA ASN A 121 5.44 -2.71 -0.95
C ASN A 121 5.25 -1.63 0.12
N THR A 122 4.68 -2.02 1.25
CA THR A 122 4.72 -1.21 2.48
C THR A 122 4.89 -2.13 3.69
N LEU A 123 5.33 -1.58 4.81
CA LEU A 123 5.25 -2.28 6.08
C LEU A 123 3.79 -2.37 6.56
N ARG A 124 3.58 -2.96 7.74
CA ARG A 124 2.27 -3.19 8.34
C ARG A 124 1.37 -1.95 8.24
N LEU A 125 0.21 -2.13 7.65
CA LEU A 125 -0.82 -1.09 7.57
C LEU A 125 -1.61 -1.05 8.89
N MET A 126 -1.86 0.18 9.37
CA MET A 126 -2.60 0.40 10.60
C MET A 126 -3.95 1.04 10.31
N GLU A 127 -4.99 0.60 11.02
CA GLU A 127 -6.36 1.13 10.88
C GLU A 127 -6.41 2.66 11.09
N ASN A 128 -5.65 3.16 12.06
CA ASN A 128 -5.68 4.56 12.49
C ASN A 128 -4.48 5.38 12.00
N ASP A 129 -3.71 4.87 11.02
CA ASP A 129 -2.64 5.65 10.40
C ASP A 129 -3.18 6.47 9.23
N ASP A 130 -2.63 7.67 9.04
CA ASP A 130 -2.90 8.52 7.87
C ASP A 130 -2.10 8.02 6.66
N THR A 131 -2.34 6.77 6.27
CA THR A 131 -1.73 6.16 5.08
C THR A 131 -2.41 6.72 3.83
N ARG A 132 -1.63 7.39 2.97
CA ARG A 132 -2.15 8.02 1.75
C ARG A 132 -1.51 7.42 0.50
N LEU A 133 -2.33 7.24 -0.53
CA LEU A 133 -1.89 6.85 -1.86
C LEU A 133 -2.15 8.02 -2.81
N ARG A 134 -1.08 8.49 -3.48
CA ARG A 134 -1.12 9.61 -4.42
C ARG A 134 -0.68 9.17 -5.80
N LEU A 135 -1.33 9.70 -6.82
CA LEU A 135 -0.90 9.61 -8.20
C LEU A 135 -0.66 11.01 -8.75
N ILE A 136 0.54 11.23 -9.23
CA ILE A 136 0.99 12.52 -9.75
C ILE A 136 1.26 12.38 -11.25
N TYR A 137 0.78 13.34 -12.04
CA TYR A 137 1.16 13.49 -13.44
C TYR A 137 2.50 14.22 -13.49
N GLN A 138 3.57 13.50 -13.80
CA GLN A 138 4.95 13.98 -13.70
C GLN A 138 5.24 15.23 -14.54
N PRO A 139 4.77 15.33 -15.83
CA PRO A 139 5.10 16.46 -16.66
C PRO A 139 4.65 17.83 -16.11
N SER A 140 3.57 17.86 -15.32
CA SER A 140 3.09 19.09 -14.69
C SER A 140 3.25 19.15 -13.17
N GLY A 141 3.57 18.01 -12.53
CA GLY A 141 3.58 17.89 -11.08
C GLY A 141 2.18 17.94 -10.42
N LYS A 142 1.10 17.88 -11.21
CA LYS A 142 -0.27 17.92 -10.67
C LYS A 142 -0.73 16.56 -10.14
N GLU A 143 -1.42 16.59 -9.02
CA GLU A 143 -2.04 15.39 -8.45
C GLU A 143 -3.27 14.99 -9.26
N ILE A 144 -3.33 13.72 -9.71
CA ILE A 144 -4.52 13.11 -10.29
C ILE A 144 -5.47 12.72 -9.18
N PHE A 145 -4.93 12.06 -8.12
CA PHE A 145 -5.66 11.80 -6.88
C PHE A 145 -4.69 11.76 -5.68
N ASP A 146 -5.25 12.01 -4.49
CA ASP A 146 -4.64 11.80 -3.18
C ASP A 146 -5.72 11.25 -2.23
N ILE A 147 -5.64 9.96 -1.90
CA ILE A 147 -6.68 9.25 -1.17
C ILE A 147 -6.15 8.61 0.13
N PRO A 148 -6.97 8.58 1.20
CA PRO A 148 -6.66 7.80 2.38
C PRO A 148 -6.81 6.30 2.05
N LEU A 149 -5.68 5.57 1.95
CA LEU A 149 -5.68 4.20 1.44
C LEU A 149 -6.42 3.22 2.37
N THR A 150 -6.10 3.23 3.66
CA THR A 150 -6.58 2.23 4.63
C THR A 150 -8.12 2.14 4.68
N PRO A 151 -8.88 3.25 4.74
CA PRO A 151 -10.35 3.18 4.67
C PRO A 151 -10.87 2.48 3.42
N TYR A 152 -10.26 2.72 2.26
CA TYR A 152 -10.66 2.06 1.00
C TYR A 152 -10.35 0.56 1.00
N LEU A 153 -9.20 0.15 1.56
CA LEU A 153 -8.90 -1.27 1.72
C LEU A 153 -9.92 -1.97 2.61
N LEU A 154 -10.38 -1.32 3.67
CA LEU A 154 -11.38 -1.86 4.59
C LEU A 154 -12.78 -2.00 3.95
N LEU A 155 -13.11 -1.24 2.91
CA LEU A 155 -14.34 -1.42 2.15
C LEU A 155 -14.36 -2.73 1.33
N SER A 156 -13.21 -3.33 1.05
CA SER A 156 -13.12 -4.60 0.33
C SER A 156 -13.39 -5.84 1.20
N ARG A 157 -13.73 -5.67 2.48
CA ARG A 157 -14.14 -6.79 3.35
C ARG A 157 -15.42 -7.42 2.82
N ASN A 158 -15.39 -8.73 2.67
CA ASN A 158 -16.56 -9.53 2.25
C ASN A 158 -17.42 -9.94 3.46
N VAL A 159 -18.49 -10.71 3.21
CA VAL A 159 -19.41 -11.19 4.26
C VAL A 159 -18.67 -11.96 5.36
N GLU A 160 -17.65 -12.75 5.00
CA GLU A 160 -16.88 -13.57 5.95
C GLU A 160 -15.95 -12.75 6.83
N THR A 161 -15.46 -11.63 6.32
CA THR A 161 -14.48 -10.74 7.00
C THR A 161 -15.11 -9.49 7.63
N THR A 162 -16.39 -9.22 7.38
CA THR A 162 -17.09 -8.02 7.91
C THR A 162 -17.14 -8.01 9.45
N TYR A 163 -17.21 -9.19 10.08
CA TYR A 163 -17.21 -9.31 11.55
C TYR A 163 -15.82 -9.20 12.18
N MET A 164 -14.79 -9.23 11.38
CA MET A 164 -13.40 -9.12 11.83
C MET A 164 -13.09 -7.67 12.22
N PRO A 165 -12.43 -7.42 13.37
CA PRO A 165 -11.93 -6.08 13.68
C PRO A 165 -11.09 -5.54 12.51
N PRO A 166 -11.18 -4.23 12.18
CA PRO A 166 -10.46 -3.67 11.03
C PRO A 166 -8.96 -3.95 11.02
N GLN A 167 -8.29 -3.80 12.16
CA GLN A 167 -6.86 -4.11 12.27
C GLN A 167 -6.56 -5.59 12.03
N GLU A 168 -7.40 -6.50 12.53
CA GLU A 168 -7.23 -7.93 12.30
C GLU A 168 -7.36 -8.28 10.81
N TYR A 169 -8.28 -7.63 10.09
CA TYR A 169 -8.40 -7.78 8.64
C TYR A 169 -7.13 -7.33 7.93
N LEU A 170 -6.59 -6.15 8.26
CA LEU A 170 -5.34 -5.63 7.69
C LEU A 170 -4.14 -6.54 8.00
N ASP A 171 -4.11 -7.17 9.17
CA ASP A 171 -3.05 -8.09 9.59
C ASP A 171 -3.11 -9.45 8.89
N ARG A 172 -4.29 -9.87 8.41
CA ARG A 172 -4.51 -11.13 7.69
C ARG A 172 -4.44 -10.98 6.17
N GLN A 173 -4.82 -9.79 5.65
CA GLN A 173 -4.78 -9.49 4.23
C GLN A 173 -3.48 -8.76 3.91
N ASP A 174 -2.59 -9.41 3.16
CA ASP A 174 -1.26 -8.87 2.83
C ASP A 174 -1.05 -8.53 1.35
N ARG A 175 -2.07 -8.77 0.51
CA ARG A 175 -2.04 -8.49 -0.93
C ARG A 175 -3.29 -7.75 -1.34
N TYR A 176 -3.10 -6.64 -2.05
CA TYR A 176 -4.17 -5.80 -2.55
C TYR A 176 -4.00 -5.55 -4.04
N ASN A 177 -5.07 -5.75 -4.80
CA ASN A 177 -5.15 -5.39 -6.20
C ASN A 177 -5.98 -4.11 -6.32
N LEU A 178 -5.37 -3.06 -6.83
CA LEU A 178 -5.96 -1.74 -6.99
C LEU A 178 -6.00 -1.41 -8.50
N ILE A 179 -7.16 -1.10 -9.03
CA ILE A 179 -7.31 -0.64 -10.41
C ILE A 179 -7.89 0.78 -10.37
N PHE A 180 -7.21 1.71 -11.02
CA PHE A 180 -7.62 3.10 -11.12
C PHE A 180 -8.05 3.41 -12.55
N PHE A 181 -9.28 3.84 -12.72
CA PHE A 181 -9.85 4.18 -14.02
C PHE A 181 -9.66 5.68 -14.26
N LEU A 182 -8.77 5.99 -15.19
CA LEU A 182 -8.40 7.34 -15.55
C LEU A 182 -9.23 7.82 -16.73
N SER A 183 -9.92 8.95 -16.55
CA SER A 183 -10.64 9.63 -17.63
C SER A 183 -9.82 10.83 -18.11
N PRO A 184 -9.71 11.04 -19.44
CA PRO A 184 -9.02 12.20 -19.98
C PRO A 184 -9.79 13.48 -19.67
N THR A 185 -9.07 14.58 -19.52
CA THR A 185 -9.62 15.94 -19.35
C THR A 185 -9.11 16.85 -20.46
N GLU A 186 -9.69 18.05 -20.58
CA GLU A 186 -9.24 19.07 -21.53
C GLU A 186 -8.07 19.92 -20.97
N ASP A 187 -7.73 19.77 -19.67
CA ASP A 187 -6.63 20.52 -19.04
C ASP A 187 -5.28 19.84 -19.32
N PRO A 188 -4.40 20.48 -20.13
CA PRO A 188 -3.08 19.91 -20.42
C PRO A 188 -2.18 19.76 -19.19
N GLN A 189 -2.44 20.51 -18.12
CA GLN A 189 -1.69 20.42 -16.88
C GLN A 189 -2.17 19.27 -15.98
N LYS A 190 -3.42 18.85 -16.14
CA LYS A 190 -4.02 17.72 -15.46
C LYS A 190 -4.82 16.87 -16.44
N PRO A 191 -4.15 16.17 -17.38
CA PRO A 191 -4.83 15.51 -18.52
C PRO A 191 -5.69 14.31 -18.11
N TYR A 192 -5.62 13.90 -16.83
CA TYR A 192 -6.39 12.79 -16.30
C TYR A 192 -7.03 13.12 -14.97
N ILE A 193 -8.22 12.57 -14.74
CA ILE A 193 -8.89 12.46 -13.44
C ILE A 193 -9.19 11.00 -13.16
N CYS A 194 -9.22 10.62 -11.87
CA CYS A 194 -9.64 9.30 -11.45
C CYS A 194 -11.04 9.39 -10.84
N LEU A 195 -12.04 8.89 -11.52
CA LEU A 195 -13.44 8.89 -11.06
C LEU A 195 -13.77 7.64 -10.24
N GLN A 196 -13.08 6.56 -10.52
CA GLN A 196 -13.39 5.25 -9.98
C GLN A 196 -12.12 4.45 -9.71
N MET A 197 -12.13 3.70 -8.61
CA MET A 197 -11.12 2.68 -8.34
C MET A 197 -11.80 1.35 -8.03
N GLN A 198 -11.05 0.27 -8.20
CA GLN A 198 -11.44 -1.07 -7.78
C GLN A 198 -10.41 -1.59 -6.76
N VAL A 199 -10.89 -2.16 -5.67
CA VAL A 199 -10.06 -2.77 -4.63
C VAL A 199 -10.48 -4.23 -4.48
N ASN A 200 -9.59 -5.16 -4.80
CA ASN A 200 -9.85 -6.62 -4.73
C ASN A 200 -11.18 -7.03 -5.38
N GLY A 201 -11.56 -6.40 -6.48
CA GLY A 201 -12.81 -6.65 -7.19
C GLY A 201 -14.00 -5.75 -6.79
N TRP A 202 -13.90 -4.98 -5.71
CA TRP A 202 -14.95 -4.04 -5.31
C TRP A 202 -14.74 -2.67 -5.96
N ILE A 203 -15.80 -2.17 -6.59
CA ILE A 203 -15.79 -0.87 -7.28
C ILE A 203 -16.15 0.24 -6.29
N ILE A 204 -15.30 1.27 -6.23
CA ILE A 204 -15.45 2.44 -5.36
C ILE A 204 -15.36 3.70 -6.22
N ARG A 205 -16.29 4.63 -6.05
CA ARG A 205 -16.21 5.96 -6.68
C ARG A 205 -15.35 6.88 -5.83
N ILE A 206 -14.43 7.60 -6.47
CA ILE A 206 -13.49 8.52 -5.79
C ILE A 206 -14.01 9.96 -5.85
N ASN A 207 -14.65 10.36 -6.96
CA ASN A 207 -15.18 11.71 -7.16
C ASN A 207 -16.63 11.65 -7.59
N ASP A 208 -17.53 12.14 -6.74
CA ASP A 208 -18.96 12.32 -7.08
C ASP A 208 -19.26 13.71 -7.70
N ALA A 209 -18.25 14.59 -7.82
CA ALA A 209 -18.46 16.01 -8.09
C ALA A 209 -18.85 16.36 -9.56
N GLU A 210 -18.87 15.41 -10.50
CA GLU A 210 -19.18 15.69 -11.91
C GLU A 210 -20.42 14.95 -12.46
N LEU A 211 -21.23 14.32 -11.63
CA LEU A 211 -22.44 13.63 -12.06
C LEU A 211 -23.69 14.52 -12.10
N ASP A 212 -23.60 15.77 -11.65
CA ASP A 212 -24.71 16.74 -11.58
C ASP A 212 -24.59 17.87 -12.63
N LYS A 213 -24.13 17.56 -13.87
CA LYS A 213 -24.24 18.51 -14.99
C LYS A 213 -24.89 17.87 -16.19
#